data_f2830c5f12d8374852b76ab1318bad58
#
_entry.id   f2830c5f12d8374852b76ab1318bad58
#
_cell.length_a   1.000
_cell.length_b   1.000
_cell.length_c   1.000
_cell.angle_alpha   90.00
_cell.angle_beta   90.00
_cell.angle_gamma   90.00
#
_symmetry.space_group_name_H-M   'P 1'
#
loop_
_entity.id
_entity.type
_entity.pdbx_description
1 polymer ?
#
loop_
_entity_poly.entity_id
_entity_poly.type
_entity_poly.pdbx_seq_one_letter_code
_entity_poly.pdbx_strand_id
1 'polypeptide(L)'
;MRKIFTFFAFACFSLAGNWTQARESTVSVQLTVPDGGWKIRIGQVYQTPTHLLAVSKLERSPGLAIQVISQAKDSVKVKAPKLPVRHFVLGKTWNWPNKEPVTFLSDPKELYKPIAGAKLVFQAKANPAPKVPNKINYIVVYKKEVFTDGKNKQGETLEQLAKRHCKELGAFPPSVLRIINGFAAKFPAGNVPKLKALPEVKYIEKDQGF
;
A
#
# COMPACT_ATOMS: atom_id res chain seq x y z
N MET A 1 69.92 54.80 -15.36
CA MET A 1 68.58 54.38 -15.62
C MET A 1 68.35 53.03 -14.93
N ARG A 2 67.67 53.02 -13.77
CA ARG A 2 67.35 51.78 -13.02
C ARG A 2 65.87 51.43 -13.33
N LYS A 3 65.64 50.26 -13.93
CA LYS A 3 64.28 49.73 -14.17
C LYS A 3 63.85 48.96 -12.95
N ILE A 4 62.79 49.42 -12.26
CA ILE A 4 62.12 48.73 -11.15
C ILE A 4 61.11 47.78 -11.78
N PHE A 5 61.32 46.47 -11.54
CA PHE A 5 60.35 45.42 -11.87
C PHE A 5 59.42 45.17 -10.66
N THR A 6 58.18 45.61 -10.77
CA THR A 6 57.16 45.34 -9.76
C THR A 6 56.55 43.97 -10.02
N PHE A 7 56.82 43.05 -9.10
CA PHE A 7 56.18 41.67 -9.12
C PHE A 7 54.76 41.78 -8.51
N PHE A 8 53.77 41.58 -9.31
CA PHE A 8 52.38 41.43 -8.86
C PHE A 8 52.20 39.96 -8.46
N ALA A 9 52.14 39.69 -7.16
CA ALA A 9 51.74 38.36 -6.64
C ALA A 9 50.22 38.20 -6.74
N PHE A 10 49.81 37.36 -7.64
CA PHE A 10 48.41 36.95 -7.77
C PHE A 10 48.10 35.91 -6.69
N ALA A 11 47.43 36.33 -5.59
CA ALA A 11 46.96 35.42 -4.54
C ALA A 11 45.72 34.69 -5.10
N CYS A 12 45.93 33.44 -5.55
CA CYS A 12 44.83 32.50 -5.81
C CYS A 12 44.13 32.13 -4.49
N PHE A 13 43.02 32.80 -4.22
CA PHE A 13 42.12 32.41 -3.13
C PHE A 13 41.36 31.16 -3.57
N SER A 14 41.87 29.98 -3.22
CA SER A 14 41.19 28.70 -3.40
C SER A 14 40.00 28.65 -2.46
N LEU A 15 38.81 28.99 -2.99
CA LEU A 15 37.53 28.68 -2.34
C LEU A 15 37.37 27.16 -2.30
N ALA A 16 38.00 26.51 -1.28
CA ALA A 16 37.67 25.13 -0.94
C ALA A 16 36.24 25.09 -0.48
N GLY A 17 35.33 24.87 -1.44
CA GLY A 17 33.95 24.58 -1.15
C GLY A 17 33.90 23.34 -0.25
N ASN A 18 33.52 23.53 1.00
CA ASN A 18 33.20 22.44 1.91
C ASN A 18 32.05 21.61 1.30
N TRP A 19 32.37 20.63 0.50
CA TRP A 19 31.48 19.59 0.12
C TRP A 19 31.16 18.77 1.38
N THR A 20 30.14 19.23 2.12
CA THR A 20 29.62 18.47 3.25
C THR A 20 29.12 17.15 2.69
N GLN A 21 29.91 16.10 2.86
CA GLN A 21 29.49 14.74 2.51
C GLN A 21 28.13 14.51 3.16
N ALA A 22 27.12 14.29 2.33
CA ALA A 22 25.79 13.99 2.80
C ALA A 22 25.84 12.67 3.59
N ARG A 23 25.95 12.79 4.93
CA ARG A 23 25.92 11.65 5.83
C ARG A 23 24.60 10.93 5.67
N GLU A 24 24.63 9.60 5.58
CA GLU A 24 23.41 8.82 5.64
C GLU A 24 22.77 8.95 7.01
N SER A 25 21.50 9.29 7.04
CA SER A 25 20.67 9.32 8.24
C SER A 25 19.59 8.25 8.14
N THR A 26 19.21 7.66 9.27
CA THR A 26 18.07 6.74 9.33
C THR A 26 16.85 7.48 9.84
N VAL A 27 15.76 7.40 9.09
CA VAL A 27 14.43 7.90 9.49
C VAL A 27 13.57 6.70 9.81
N SER A 28 13.05 6.62 11.05
CA SER A 28 12.25 5.50 11.52
C SER A 28 10.93 5.99 12.07
N VAL A 29 9.85 5.26 11.80
CA VAL A 29 8.53 5.51 12.35
C VAL A 29 8.03 4.23 13.02
N GLN A 30 7.39 4.39 14.18
CA GLN A 30 6.71 3.32 14.89
C GLN A 30 5.38 3.85 15.39
N LEU A 31 4.33 3.04 15.29
CA LEU A 31 2.97 3.44 15.61
C LEU A 31 2.18 2.28 16.17
N THR A 32 1.45 2.53 17.24
CA THR A 32 0.49 1.57 17.80
C THR A 32 -0.76 1.53 16.92
N VAL A 33 -1.18 0.33 16.55
CA VAL A 33 -2.27 0.06 15.60
C VAL A 33 -3.27 -0.93 16.19
N PRO A 34 -4.55 -0.93 15.74
CA PRO A 34 -5.60 -1.76 16.31
C PRO A 34 -5.36 -3.27 16.23
N ASP A 35 -4.70 -3.72 15.19
CA ASP A 35 -4.46 -5.16 14.95
C ASP A 35 -3.19 -5.39 14.12
N GLY A 36 -2.75 -6.64 14.03
CA GLY A 36 -1.54 -7.03 13.30
C GLY A 36 -1.63 -6.94 11.77
N GLY A 37 -2.80 -6.57 11.22
CA GLY A 37 -2.99 -6.39 9.76
C GLY A 37 -2.52 -5.04 9.23
N TRP A 38 -2.23 -4.09 10.11
CA TRP A 38 -1.78 -2.76 9.71
C TRP A 38 -0.29 -2.71 9.40
N LYS A 39 0.04 -1.98 8.36
CA LYS A 39 1.43 -1.69 7.97
C LYS A 39 1.58 -0.19 7.78
N ILE A 40 2.72 0.34 8.23
CA ILE A 40 3.14 1.71 7.95
C ILE A 40 4.31 1.68 6.98
N ARG A 41 4.35 2.62 6.03
CA ARG A 41 5.47 2.76 5.09
C ARG A 41 5.84 4.23 4.93
N ILE A 42 7.12 4.54 5.03
CA ILE A 42 7.67 5.85 4.72
C ILE A 42 7.74 5.96 3.20
N GLY A 43 6.87 6.80 2.63
CA GLY A 43 6.81 7.01 1.17
C GLY A 43 7.78 8.09 0.70
N GLN A 44 7.92 9.16 1.47
CA GLN A 44 8.73 10.32 1.11
C GLN A 44 9.39 10.92 2.35
N VAL A 45 10.60 11.48 2.16
CA VAL A 45 11.25 12.31 3.17
C VAL A 45 11.71 13.60 2.51
N TYR A 46 11.34 14.71 3.11
CA TYR A 46 11.73 16.05 2.69
C TYR A 46 12.68 16.66 3.72
N GLN A 47 13.64 17.44 3.24
CA GLN A 47 14.58 18.19 4.07
C GLN A 47 14.23 19.66 4.05
N THR A 48 14.06 20.23 5.21
CA THR A 48 14.07 21.68 5.45
C THR A 48 15.41 22.10 6.07
N PRO A 49 15.70 23.38 6.28
CA PRO A 49 16.91 23.82 6.99
C PRO A 49 17.03 23.25 8.40
N THR A 50 15.91 22.94 9.07
CA THR A 50 15.88 22.60 10.51
C THR A 50 15.35 21.21 10.81
N HIS A 51 14.64 20.55 9.89
CA HIS A 51 13.95 19.28 10.14
C HIS A 51 13.96 18.37 8.91
N LEU A 52 13.80 17.07 9.15
CA LEU A 52 13.34 16.12 8.15
C LEU A 52 11.84 15.91 8.33
N LEU A 53 11.09 15.96 7.24
CA LEU A 53 9.64 15.75 7.21
C LEU A 53 9.39 14.39 6.55
N ALA A 54 9.03 13.38 7.35
CA ALA A 54 8.74 12.03 6.88
C ALA A 54 7.24 11.86 6.64
N VAL A 55 6.86 11.51 5.41
CA VAL A 55 5.48 11.23 5.02
C VAL A 55 5.29 9.73 4.92
N SER A 56 4.41 9.21 5.74
CA SER A 56 4.13 7.77 5.83
C SER A 56 2.67 7.49 5.51
N LYS A 57 2.42 6.30 4.97
CA LYS A 57 1.07 5.80 4.72
C LYS A 57 0.80 4.57 5.56
N LEU A 58 -0.35 4.57 6.20
CA LEU A 58 -0.93 3.39 6.86
C LEU A 58 -1.84 2.66 5.88
N GLU A 59 -1.67 1.37 5.80
CA GLU A 59 -2.50 0.49 4.99
C GLU A 59 -2.85 -0.76 5.79
N ARG A 60 -4.09 -1.20 5.69
CA ARG A 60 -4.50 -2.47 6.26
C ARG A 60 -4.40 -3.55 5.19
N SER A 61 -3.66 -4.61 5.49
CA SER A 61 -3.59 -5.78 4.60
C SER A 61 -4.96 -6.45 4.52
N PRO A 62 -5.42 -6.84 3.33
CA PRO A 62 -6.66 -7.61 3.22
C PRO A 62 -6.49 -8.98 3.88
N GLY A 63 -7.56 -9.46 4.52
CA GLY A 63 -7.61 -10.78 5.16
C GLY A 63 -7.78 -10.72 6.68
N LEU A 64 -7.79 -11.89 7.29
CA LEU A 64 -7.87 -12.05 8.73
C LEU A 64 -6.56 -11.60 9.37
N ALA A 65 -6.66 -10.80 10.42
CA ALA A 65 -5.54 -10.42 11.26
C ALA A 65 -5.88 -10.72 12.72
N ILE A 66 -4.86 -11.01 13.51
CA ILE A 66 -5.03 -11.20 14.95
C ILE A 66 -5.48 -9.89 15.56
N GLN A 67 -6.64 -9.90 16.21
CA GLN A 67 -7.30 -8.74 16.83
C GLN A 67 -6.62 -8.35 18.16
N VAL A 68 -5.32 -8.05 18.09
CA VAL A 68 -4.52 -7.61 19.24
C VAL A 68 -3.83 -6.31 18.87
N ILE A 69 -3.89 -5.34 19.76
CA ILE A 69 -3.16 -4.08 19.63
C ILE A 69 -1.69 -4.39 19.32
N SER A 70 -1.22 -3.91 18.20
CA SER A 70 0.08 -4.24 17.62
C SER A 70 0.88 -2.98 17.31
N GLN A 71 2.13 -3.16 16.87
CA GLN A 71 2.96 -2.06 16.44
C GLN A 71 3.32 -2.21 14.95
N ALA A 72 3.00 -1.18 14.17
CA ALA A 72 3.49 -1.01 12.82
C ALA A 72 4.75 -0.15 12.83
N LYS A 73 5.78 -0.57 12.10
CA LYS A 73 7.06 0.16 12.04
C LYS A 73 7.67 0.11 10.65
N ASP A 74 8.40 1.16 10.31
CA ASP A 74 9.20 1.24 9.09
C ASP A 74 10.45 2.09 9.31
N SER A 75 11.46 1.90 8.47
CA SER A 75 12.74 2.60 8.56
C SER A 75 13.38 2.72 7.19
N VAL A 76 13.89 3.91 6.87
CA VAL A 76 14.56 4.19 5.60
C VAL A 76 15.88 4.93 5.82
N LYS A 77 16.87 4.66 4.98
CA LYS A 77 18.12 5.42 4.93
C LYS A 77 17.96 6.58 3.94
N VAL A 78 18.35 7.76 4.35
CA VAL A 78 18.25 8.99 3.55
C VAL A 78 19.60 9.68 3.47
N LYS A 79 19.94 10.24 2.32
CA LYS A 79 21.12 11.08 2.13
C LYS A 79 20.82 12.51 2.59
N ALA A 80 20.81 12.73 3.89
CA ALA A 80 20.53 14.00 4.51
C ALA A 80 21.29 14.14 5.84
N PRO A 81 21.57 15.35 6.33
CA PRO A 81 22.14 15.56 7.64
C PRO A 81 21.20 15.04 8.74
N LYS A 82 21.77 14.67 9.89
CA LYS A 82 21.00 14.23 11.06
C LYS A 82 20.24 15.44 11.65
N LEU A 83 18.97 15.55 11.31
CA LEU A 83 18.05 16.59 11.79
C LEU A 83 16.89 15.96 12.56
N PRO A 84 16.21 16.72 13.43
CA PRO A 84 14.96 16.29 14.04
C PRO A 84 13.94 15.85 12.97
N VAL A 85 13.21 14.76 13.23
CA VAL A 85 12.24 14.22 12.29
C VAL A 85 10.83 14.58 12.76
N ARG A 86 10.01 15.11 11.86
CA ARG A 86 8.56 15.25 12.04
C ARG A 86 7.87 14.25 11.14
N HIS A 87 6.96 13.49 11.72
CA HIS A 87 6.24 12.44 11.02
C HIS A 87 4.82 12.88 10.67
N PHE A 88 4.45 12.78 9.41
CA PHE A 88 3.10 12.93 8.89
C PHE A 88 2.59 11.56 8.45
N VAL A 89 1.42 11.16 8.92
CA VAL A 89 0.86 9.83 8.69
C VAL A 89 -0.54 9.95 8.10
N LEU A 90 -0.74 9.33 6.94
CA LEU A 90 -2.01 9.22 6.24
C LEU A 90 -2.63 7.83 6.46
N GLY A 91 -3.96 7.73 6.44
CA GLY A 91 -4.67 6.46 6.42
C GLY A 91 -5.06 5.91 7.80
N LYS A 92 -5.04 6.73 8.86
CA LYS A 92 -5.60 6.34 10.17
C LYS A 92 -7.14 6.26 10.08
N THR A 93 -7.71 5.17 10.59
CA THR A 93 -9.18 4.94 10.57
C THR A 93 -9.79 4.71 11.95
N TRP A 94 -9.00 4.62 13.02
CA TRP A 94 -9.48 4.43 14.39
C TRP A 94 -9.55 5.74 15.17
N ASN A 95 -10.37 5.78 16.24
CA ASN A 95 -10.74 7.01 16.95
C ASN A 95 -9.85 7.33 18.17
N TRP A 96 -9.17 6.31 18.74
CA TRP A 96 -8.37 6.55 19.94
C TRP A 96 -7.08 7.32 19.63
N PRO A 97 -6.61 8.17 20.58
CA PRO A 97 -5.39 8.95 20.39
C PRO A 97 -4.15 8.06 20.48
N ASN A 98 -3.22 8.26 19.58
CA ASN A 98 -1.91 7.66 19.65
C ASN A 98 -0.98 8.50 20.54
N LYS A 99 -0.06 7.84 21.26
CA LYS A 99 0.94 8.49 22.11
C LYS A 99 2.22 8.89 21.38
N GLU A 100 2.43 8.32 20.19
CA GLU A 100 3.63 8.57 19.38
C GLU A 100 3.61 10.00 18.81
N PRO A 101 4.79 10.65 18.68
CA PRO A 101 4.91 12.03 18.22
C PRO A 101 4.76 12.12 16.70
N VAL A 102 3.56 11.81 16.21
CA VAL A 102 3.20 11.84 14.80
C VAL A 102 1.99 12.75 14.58
N THR A 103 1.94 13.39 13.41
CA THR A 103 0.77 14.17 12.98
C THR A 103 -0.03 13.33 11.99
N PHE A 104 -1.27 12.98 12.35
CA PHE A 104 -2.18 12.32 11.42
C PHE A 104 -2.83 13.33 10.50
N LEU A 105 -2.87 13.02 9.21
CA LEU A 105 -3.51 13.83 8.19
C LEU A 105 -4.72 13.09 7.63
N SER A 106 -5.81 13.82 7.46
CA SER A 106 -7.05 13.29 6.89
C SER A 106 -7.03 13.39 5.36
N ASP A 107 -6.40 14.45 4.82
CA ASP A 107 -6.27 14.70 3.38
C ASP A 107 -4.79 14.86 3.00
N PRO A 108 -4.32 14.22 1.92
CA PRO A 108 -2.99 14.46 1.37
C PRO A 108 -2.67 15.93 1.07
N LYS A 109 -3.68 16.75 0.80
CA LYS A 109 -3.52 18.19 0.56
C LYS A 109 -2.96 18.97 1.75
N GLU A 110 -3.19 18.48 2.96
CA GLU A 110 -2.64 19.05 4.20
C GLU A 110 -1.11 19.05 4.22
N LEU A 111 -0.47 18.18 3.41
CA LEU A 111 0.98 18.14 3.25
C LEU A 111 1.54 19.34 2.48
N TYR A 112 0.79 19.96 1.60
CA TYR A 112 1.32 20.99 0.69
C TYR A 112 1.96 22.15 1.43
N LYS A 113 1.37 22.58 2.53
CA LYS A 113 1.89 23.67 3.34
C LYS A 113 3.17 23.29 4.10
N PRO A 114 3.25 22.18 4.83
CA PRO A 114 4.46 21.74 5.53
C PRO A 114 5.67 21.49 4.62
N ILE A 115 5.45 20.95 3.41
CA ILE A 115 6.54 20.59 2.48
C ILE A 115 6.89 21.73 1.49
N ALA A 116 6.18 22.86 1.54
CA ALA A 116 6.45 23.97 0.64
C ALA A 116 7.91 24.45 0.80
N GLY A 117 8.67 24.47 -0.29
CA GLY A 117 10.08 24.84 -0.32
C GLY A 117 11.04 23.81 0.27
N ALA A 118 10.57 22.65 0.76
CA ALA A 118 11.41 21.59 1.25
C ALA A 118 11.98 20.73 0.09
N LYS A 119 13.24 20.28 0.24
CA LYS A 119 13.92 19.44 -0.75
C LYS A 119 13.55 17.97 -0.52
N LEU A 120 13.05 17.27 -1.55
CA LEU A 120 12.86 15.83 -1.51
C LEU A 120 14.22 15.11 -1.45
N VAL A 121 14.47 14.34 -0.39
CA VAL A 121 15.72 13.60 -0.17
C VAL A 121 15.56 12.08 -0.20
N PHE A 122 14.31 11.60 -0.13
CA PHE A 122 13.98 10.20 -0.29
C PHE A 122 12.56 10.06 -0.87
N GLN A 123 12.44 9.17 -1.83
CA GLN A 123 11.15 8.68 -2.31
C GLN A 123 11.23 7.17 -2.40
N ALA A 124 10.35 6.49 -1.69
CA ALA A 124 10.19 5.06 -1.86
C ALA A 124 9.87 4.80 -3.33
N LYS A 125 10.60 3.88 -3.95
CA LYS A 125 10.15 3.34 -5.24
C LYS A 125 8.72 2.90 -5.01
N ALA A 126 7.80 3.37 -5.85
CA ALA A 126 6.45 2.85 -5.83
C ALA A 126 6.63 1.33 -5.80
N ASN A 127 6.28 0.69 -4.68
CA ASN A 127 6.15 -0.75 -4.74
C ASN A 127 5.29 -0.98 -5.97
N PRO A 128 5.71 -1.81 -6.92
CA PRO A 128 4.73 -2.34 -7.84
C PRO A 128 3.61 -2.78 -6.91
N ALA A 129 2.45 -2.12 -7.03
CA ALA A 129 1.28 -2.45 -6.21
C ALA A 129 1.31 -3.97 -6.15
N PRO A 130 1.28 -4.60 -4.96
CA PRO A 130 1.38 -6.03 -4.91
C PRO A 130 0.54 -6.46 -6.08
N LYS A 131 1.10 -7.26 -6.99
CA LYS A 131 0.31 -7.91 -8.03
C LYS A 131 -0.63 -8.82 -7.28
N VAL A 132 -1.53 -8.22 -6.52
CA VAL A 132 -2.76 -8.85 -6.11
C VAL A 132 -3.36 -9.13 -7.46
N PRO A 133 -3.36 -10.37 -7.91
CA PRO A 133 -4.18 -10.70 -9.06
C PRO A 133 -5.51 -10.09 -8.65
N ASN A 134 -6.06 -9.22 -9.47
CA ASN A 134 -7.22 -8.37 -9.15
C ASN A 134 -8.41 -9.30 -8.92
N LYS A 135 -8.31 -10.09 -7.84
CA LYS A 135 -9.24 -11.13 -7.41
C LYS A 135 -10.27 -10.41 -6.56
N ILE A 136 -11.38 -10.15 -7.19
CA ILE A 136 -12.53 -9.53 -6.58
C ILE A 136 -13.45 -10.65 -6.11
N ASN A 137 -14.09 -10.48 -4.95
CA ASN A 137 -15.15 -11.36 -4.50
C ASN A 137 -16.35 -11.21 -5.41
N TYR A 138 -16.87 -12.33 -5.88
CA TYR A 138 -18.10 -12.41 -6.64
C TYR A 138 -19.01 -13.43 -6.01
N ILE A 139 -20.31 -13.11 -6.02
CA ILE A 139 -21.40 -14.04 -5.75
C ILE A 139 -21.89 -14.54 -7.09
N VAL A 140 -21.84 -15.84 -7.30
CA VAL A 140 -22.27 -16.52 -8.51
C VAL A 140 -23.55 -17.29 -8.19
N VAL A 141 -24.59 -17.01 -8.93
CA VAL A 141 -25.88 -17.69 -8.76
C VAL A 141 -26.16 -18.54 -9.99
N TYR A 142 -26.44 -19.80 -9.78
CA TYR A 142 -26.83 -20.74 -10.82
C TYR A 142 -28.33 -20.66 -11.12
N LYS A 143 -28.71 -21.08 -12.31
CA LYS A 143 -30.13 -21.26 -12.70
C LYS A 143 -30.74 -22.39 -11.87
N LYS A 144 -32.01 -22.24 -11.49
CA LYS A 144 -32.67 -23.26 -10.65
C LYS A 144 -32.74 -24.63 -11.32
N GLU A 145 -32.94 -24.64 -12.62
CA GLU A 145 -33.06 -25.82 -13.48
C GLU A 145 -31.76 -26.60 -13.68
N VAL A 146 -30.62 -26.05 -13.19
CA VAL A 146 -29.34 -26.74 -13.27
C VAL A 146 -29.31 -27.98 -12.36
N PHE A 147 -30.05 -27.93 -11.25
CA PHE A 147 -30.05 -29.01 -10.27
C PHE A 147 -31.44 -29.64 -10.15
N THR A 148 -31.49 -30.94 -10.41
CA THR A 148 -32.66 -31.80 -10.14
C THR A 148 -32.25 -32.76 -9.04
N ASP A 149 -33.02 -32.86 -7.96
CA ASP A 149 -32.72 -33.68 -6.79
C ASP A 149 -31.33 -33.43 -6.20
N GLY A 150 -30.92 -32.16 -6.22
CA GLY A 150 -29.63 -31.70 -5.66
C GLY A 150 -28.40 -31.99 -6.53
N LYS A 151 -28.57 -32.48 -7.76
CA LYS A 151 -27.49 -32.78 -8.69
C LYS A 151 -27.73 -32.17 -10.06
N ASN A 152 -26.67 -31.76 -10.74
CA ASN A 152 -26.72 -31.32 -12.15
C ASN A 152 -26.80 -32.55 -13.11
N LYS A 153 -26.90 -32.28 -14.41
CA LYS A 153 -26.93 -33.34 -15.45
C LYS A 153 -25.70 -34.25 -15.44
N GLN A 154 -24.58 -33.80 -14.91
CA GLN A 154 -23.33 -34.57 -14.74
C GLN A 154 -23.27 -35.31 -13.41
N GLY A 155 -24.31 -35.26 -12.59
CA GLY A 155 -24.35 -35.90 -11.27
C GLY A 155 -23.62 -35.11 -10.17
N GLU A 156 -23.15 -33.90 -10.45
CA GLU A 156 -22.43 -33.05 -9.49
C GLU A 156 -23.42 -32.32 -8.57
N THR A 157 -23.06 -32.25 -7.30
CA THR A 157 -23.74 -31.36 -6.34
C THR A 157 -23.34 -29.89 -6.58
N LEU A 158 -24.08 -28.96 -5.99
CA LEU A 158 -23.77 -27.53 -6.02
C LEU A 158 -22.32 -27.25 -5.59
N GLU A 159 -21.85 -27.93 -4.55
CA GLU A 159 -20.48 -27.77 -4.03
C GLU A 159 -19.43 -28.28 -5.03
N GLN A 160 -19.67 -29.43 -5.64
CA GLN A 160 -18.75 -30.02 -6.63
C GLN A 160 -18.65 -29.14 -7.88
N LEU A 161 -19.80 -28.67 -8.40
CA LEU A 161 -19.85 -27.77 -9.55
C LEU A 161 -19.13 -26.44 -9.26
N ALA A 162 -19.36 -25.85 -8.08
CA ALA A 162 -18.69 -24.62 -7.67
C ALA A 162 -17.16 -24.80 -7.55
N LYS A 163 -16.71 -25.93 -6.97
CA LYS A 163 -15.27 -26.27 -6.89
C LYS A 163 -14.65 -26.44 -8.28
N ARG A 164 -15.34 -27.09 -9.20
CA ARG A 164 -14.87 -27.26 -10.58
C ARG A 164 -14.70 -25.92 -11.27
N HIS A 165 -15.72 -25.06 -11.28
CA HIS A 165 -15.64 -23.75 -11.89
C HIS A 165 -14.54 -22.87 -11.26
N CYS A 166 -14.36 -22.93 -9.94
CA CYS A 166 -13.28 -22.21 -9.28
C CYS A 166 -11.91 -22.71 -9.73
N LYS A 167 -11.72 -24.03 -9.85
CA LYS A 167 -10.45 -24.64 -10.31
C LYS A 167 -10.15 -24.23 -11.76
N GLU A 168 -11.13 -24.34 -12.66
CA GLU A 168 -10.98 -24.03 -14.09
C GLU A 168 -10.69 -22.53 -14.33
N LEU A 169 -11.23 -21.66 -13.51
CA LEU A 169 -11.11 -20.22 -13.64
C LEU A 169 -10.07 -19.59 -12.70
N GLY A 170 -9.23 -20.40 -12.05
CA GLY A 170 -8.15 -19.95 -11.19
C GLY A 170 -8.60 -19.14 -9.96
N ALA A 171 -9.78 -19.49 -9.43
CA ALA A 171 -10.32 -18.91 -8.21
C ALA A 171 -9.88 -19.68 -6.96
N PHE A 172 -10.09 -19.07 -5.78
CA PHE A 172 -9.96 -19.78 -4.51
C PHE A 172 -11.16 -20.73 -4.29
N PRO A 173 -11.04 -21.71 -3.37
CA PRO A 173 -12.15 -22.57 -3.01
C PRO A 173 -13.41 -21.74 -2.68
N PRO A 174 -14.59 -22.16 -3.16
CA PRO A 174 -15.82 -21.40 -2.98
C PRO A 174 -16.41 -21.55 -1.58
N SER A 175 -17.11 -20.50 -1.14
CA SER A 175 -18.09 -20.61 -0.03
C SER A 175 -19.47 -20.85 -0.65
N VAL A 176 -20.03 -22.01 -0.38
CA VAL A 176 -21.34 -22.42 -0.97
C VAL A 176 -22.48 -21.70 -0.28
N LEU A 177 -23.36 -21.09 -1.07
CA LEU A 177 -24.53 -20.32 -0.65
C LEU A 177 -25.81 -21.06 -1.09
N ARG A 178 -26.22 -22.07 -0.35
CA ARG A 178 -27.34 -22.98 -0.71
C ARG A 178 -28.66 -22.28 -0.88
N ILE A 179 -28.94 -21.24 -0.06
CA ILE A 179 -30.21 -20.48 -0.09
C ILE A 179 -30.46 -19.84 -1.45
N ILE A 180 -29.40 -19.36 -2.11
CA ILE A 180 -29.50 -18.68 -3.42
C ILE A 180 -29.07 -19.57 -4.58
N ASN A 181 -28.85 -20.86 -4.32
CA ASN A 181 -28.34 -21.81 -5.31
C ASN A 181 -27.04 -21.32 -5.97
N GLY A 182 -26.06 -20.91 -5.18
CA GLY A 182 -24.86 -20.26 -5.67
C GLY A 182 -23.66 -20.44 -4.76
N PHE A 183 -22.63 -19.66 -5.03
CA PHE A 183 -21.41 -19.62 -4.23
C PHE A 183 -20.73 -18.26 -4.29
N ALA A 184 -19.91 -17.96 -3.30
CA ALA A 184 -19.02 -16.81 -3.28
C ALA A 184 -17.58 -17.28 -3.45
N ALA A 185 -16.80 -16.61 -4.31
CA ALA A 185 -15.39 -16.87 -4.49
C ALA A 185 -14.64 -15.65 -5.04
N LYS A 186 -13.30 -15.66 -4.87
CA LYS A 186 -12.42 -14.64 -5.42
C LYS A 186 -11.93 -15.04 -6.80
N PHE A 187 -12.38 -14.32 -7.83
CA PHE A 187 -11.95 -14.53 -9.21
C PHE A 187 -10.98 -13.46 -9.69
N PRO A 188 -10.02 -13.81 -10.58
CA PRO A 188 -9.33 -12.83 -11.39
C PRO A 188 -10.32 -12.05 -12.25
N ALA A 189 -10.24 -10.71 -12.24
CA ALA A 189 -11.18 -9.86 -12.98
C ALA A 189 -11.30 -10.24 -14.47
N GLY A 190 -10.20 -10.65 -15.10
CA GLY A 190 -10.18 -11.10 -16.50
C GLY A 190 -10.94 -12.40 -16.79
N ASN A 191 -11.28 -13.20 -15.77
CA ASN A 191 -12.00 -14.46 -15.93
C ASN A 191 -13.51 -14.34 -15.67
N VAL A 192 -13.97 -13.19 -15.18
CA VAL A 192 -15.41 -12.92 -14.96
C VAL A 192 -16.26 -13.05 -16.24
N PRO A 193 -15.81 -12.55 -17.42
CA PRO A 193 -16.55 -12.78 -18.65
C PRO A 193 -16.73 -14.26 -19.00
N LYS A 194 -15.71 -15.09 -18.76
CA LYS A 194 -15.78 -16.54 -18.97
C LYS A 194 -16.79 -17.20 -18.02
N LEU A 195 -16.78 -16.77 -16.76
CA LEU A 195 -17.73 -17.26 -15.76
C LEU A 195 -19.19 -16.88 -16.10
N LYS A 196 -19.41 -15.65 -16.62
CA LYS A 196 -20.72 -15.20 -17.11
C LYS A 196 -21.23 -15.98 -18.32
N ALA A 197 -20.30 -16.49 -19.14
CA ALA A 197 -20.65 -17.24 -20.34
C ALA A 197 -21.01 -18.70 -20.06
N LEU A 198 -20.84 -19.20 -18.83
CA LEU A 198 -21.21 -20.56 -18.48
C LEU A 198 -22.73 -20.74 -18.52
N PRO A 199 -23.24 -21.79 -19.20
CA PRO A 199 -24.67 -21.99 -19.40
C PRO A 199 -25.44 -22.21 -18.09
N GLU A 200 -24.77 -22.70 -17.05
CA GLU A 200 -25.32 -22.94 -15.72
C GLU A 200 -25.51 -21.65 -14.91
N VAL A 201 -24.78 -20.59 -15.23
CA VAL A 201 -24.78 -19.34 -14.48
C VAL A 201 -25.99 -18.49 -14.84
N LYS A 202 -26.75 -18.07 -13.83
CA LYS A 202 -27.86 -17.15 -13.97
C LYS A 202 -27.38 -15.69 -13.99
N TYR A 203 -26.62 -15.33 -12.97
CA TYR A 203 -25.98 -14.00 -12.86
C TYR A 203 -24.78 -14.04 -11.92
N ILE A 204 -23.99 -13.00 -12.00
CA ILE A 204 -22.84 -12.76 -11.13
C ILE A 204 -22.94 -11.36 -10.58
N GLU A 205 -22.75 -11.22 -9.29
CA GLU A 205 -22.70 -9.96 -8.58
C GLU A 205 -21.35 -9.77 -7.92
N LYS A 206 -20.84 -8.53 -7.94
CA LYS A 206 -19.64 -8.18 -7.20
C LYS A 206 -20.00 -8.07 -5.73
N ASP A 207 -19.37 -8.89 -4.89
CA ASP A 207 -19.50 -8.78 -3.45
C ASP A 207 -18.84 -7.48 -2.99
N GLN A 208 -19.63 -6.53 -2.53
CA GLN A 208 -19.14 -5.23 -2.08
C GLN A 208 -18.64 -5.26 -0.64
N GLY A 209 -18.80 -6.40 0.08
CA GLY A 209 -18.44 -6.56 1.48
C GLY A 209 -19.08 -5.48 2.36
N PHE A 210 -19.81 -5.87 3.35
CA PHE A 210 -20.23 -4.96 4.42
C PHE A 210 -19.05 -4.65 5.35
#